data_99e12849d77c07e5db7666c0fd804923
#
_entry.id   99e12849d77c07e5db7666c0fd804923
#
_cell.length_a   1.000
_cell.length_b   1.000
_cell.length_c   1.000
_cell.angle_alpha   90.00
_cell.angle_beta   90.00
_cell.angle_gamma   90.00
#
_symmetry.space_group_name_H-M   'P 1'
#
loop_
_entity.id
_entity.type
_entity.pdbx_description
1 polymer ?
#
loop_
_entity_poly.entity_id
_entity_poly.type
_entity_poly.pdbx_seq_one_letter_code
_entity_poly.pdbx_strand_id
1 'polypeptide(L)'
;MSVEIREPVTGRREPDKSPRKIAGMFDAIAARYDLLNTVLSGGLDRYWRRKAIASLKLTGRERVLDVCTGTADVAIGSARRGAARVVGVDFSGAMLTHGLDKVRHAVLGDRIQLIRGDAMNLPVASRSVDVATIAFGIRNVQRPEAACAELFRALRPGGRLAILEFGTPQSPVFGPIYHWYSRHILPHVGRVVSRHDAAYTYLPESIGAFAYGGEFNEILGAAGFSQVQARPLMFGAVYLYTGVRS
;
A
#
# COMPACT_ATOMS: atom_id res chain seq x y z
N MET A 1 10.58 -1.68 30.56
CA MET A 1 9.77 -2.86 30.21
C MET A 1 10.18 -3.28 28.82
N SER A 2 10.92 -4.40 28.75
CA SER A 2 11.40 -4.95 27.49
C SER A 2 10.21 -5.55 26.71
N VAL A 3 9.97 -5.07 25.51
CA VAL A 3 8.96 -5.64 24.61
C VAL A 3 9.51 -6.96 24.13
N GLU A 4 8.91 -8.04 24.58
CA GLU A 4 9.19 -9.40 24.13
C GLU A 4 8.76 -9.51 22.67
N ILE A 5 9.73 -9.64 21.76
CA ILE A 5 9.49 -9.86 20.35
C ILE A 5 8.93 -11.29 20.22
N ARG A 6 7.62 -11.41 20.04
CA ARG A 6 6.99 -12.70 19.71
C ARG A 6 7.51 -13.16 18.35
N GLU A 7 8.01 -14.38 18.29
CA GLU A 7 8.37 -15.05 17.04
C GLU A 7 7.15 -15.11 16.09
N PRO A 8 7.37 -14.98 14.76
CA PRO A 8 6.27 -15.00 13.80
C PRO A 8 5.54 -16.34 13.82
N VAL A 9 4.22 -16.27 13.95
CA VAL A 9 3.27 -17.39 14.15
C VAL A 9 3.12 -18.31 12.92
N THR A 10 3.87 -18.13 11.85
CA THR A 10 3.76 -19.02 10.69
C THR A 10 5.12 -19.40 10.16
N GLY A 11 5.40 -20.70 10.01
CA GLY A 11 6.59 -21.26 9.32
C GLY A 11 6.66 -20.90 7.81
N ARG A 12 6.21 -19.73 7.42
CA ARG A 12 6.30 -19.16 6.08
C ARG A 12 7.65 -18.46 5.96
N ARG A 13 8.42 -18.87 4.99
CA ARG A 13 9.72 -18.24 4.68
C ARG A 13 9.44 -16.79 4.26
N GLU A 14 9.83 -15.82 5.10
CA GLU A 14 9.68 -14.40 4.75
C GLU A 14 10.64 -14.03 3.63
N PRO A 15 10.15 -13.34 2.57
CA PRO A 15 11.02 -12.81 1.54
C PRO A 15 11.92 -11.71 2.13
N ASP A 16 13.12 -11.57 1.58
CA ASP A 16 14.04 -10.51 1.97
C ASP A 16 13.47 -9.13 1.61
N LYS A 17 13.01 -8.41 2.63
CA LYS A 17 12.46 -7.05 2.54
C LYS A 17 13.49 -5.97 2.86
N SER A 18 14.80 -6.27 2.70
CA SER A 18 15.83 -5.26 2.91
C SER A 18 15.57 -4.02 2.03
N PRO A 19 15.70 -2.82 2.60
CA PRO A 19 15.34 -1.58 1.90
C PRO A 19 16.01 -1.43 0.52
N ARG A 20 17.29 -1.76 0.40
CA ARG A 20 18.03 -1.67 -0.87
C ARG A 20 17.46 -2.61 -1.94
N LYS A 21 17.09 -3.84 -1.56
CA LYS A 21 16.55 -4.82 -2.50
C LYS A 21 15.17 -4.42 -3.00
N ILE A 22 14.31 -3.97 -2.08
CA ILE A 22 12.96 -3.48 -2.42
C ILE A 22 13.05 -2.25 -3.32
N ALA A 23 13.90 -1.24 -2.97
CA ALA A 23 14.10 -0.07 -3.83
C ALA A 23 14.58 -0.46 -5.22
N GLY A 24 15.63 -1.25 -5.33
CA GLY A 24 16.19 -1.66 -6.62
C GLY A 24 15.18 -2.42 -7.49
N MET A 25 14.34 -3.27 -6.88
CA MET A 25 13.28 -3.97 -7.58
C MET A 25 12.22 -3.00 -8.14
N PHE A 26 11.74 -2.06 -7.34
CA PHE A 26 10.75 -1.08 -7.78
C PHE A 26 11.32 -0.07 -8.76
N ASP A 27 12.57 0.38 -8.56
CA ASP A 27 13.27 1.26 -9.51
C ASP A 27 13.38 0.62 -10.90
N ALA A 28 13.67 -0.69 -10.96
CA ALA A 28 13.82 -1.42 -12.21
C ALA A 28 12.51 -1.56 -13.02
N ILE A 29 11.36 -1.57 -12.35
CA ILE A 29 10.04 -1.73 -13.00
C ILE A 29 9.26 -0.42 -13.10
N ALA A 30 9.73 0.69 -12.54
CA ALA A 30 9.01 1.95 -12.37
C ALA A 30 8.34 2.45 -13.67
N ALA A 31 9.06 2.42 -14.80
CA ALA A 31 8.54 2.88 -16.09
C ALA A 31 7.35 2.06 -16.62
N ARG A 32 7.17 0.83 -16.14
CA ARG A 32 6.11 -0.09 -16.59
C ARG A 32 5.15 -0.46 -15.47
N TYR A 33 5.36 0.07 -14.29
CA TYR A 33 4.63 -0.31 -13.07
C TYR A 33 3.12 -0.17 -13.21
N ASP A 34 2.65 0.96 -13.73
CA ASP A 34 1.21 1.21 -13.89
C ASP A 34 0.57 0.26 -14.91
N LEU A 35 1.27 0.02 -16.04
CA LEU A 35 0.83 -0.95 -17.03
C LEU A 35 0.75 -2.35 -16.45
N LEU A 36 1.77 -2.75 -15.70
CA LEU A 36 1.82 -4.05 -15.04
C LEU A 36 0.66 -4.25 -14.06
N ASN A 37 0.42 -3.28 -13.19
CA ASN A 37 -0.69 -3.34 -12.24
C ASN A 37 -2.03 -3.45 -12.98
N THR A 38 -2.22 -2.68 -14.04
CA THR A 38 -3.47 -2.71 -14.84
C THR A 38 -3.64 -4.08 -15.53
N VAL A 39 -2.60 -4.60 -16.18
CA VAL A 39 -2.67 -5.89 -16.88
C VAL A 39 -2.87 -7.05 -15.90
N LEU A 40 -2.07 -7.10 -14.83
CA LEU A 40 -2.14 -8.18 -13.83
C LEU A 40 -3.41 -8.16 -12.99
N SER A 41 -4.07 -7.03 -12.85
CA SER A 41 -5.36 -6.93 -12.14
C SER A 41 -6.57 -6.96 -13.07
N GLY A 42 -6.35 -7.04 -14.40
CA GLY A 42 -7.44 -6.84 -15.39
C GLY A 42 -8.11 -5.47 -15.25
N GLY A 43 -7.36 -4.43 -14.79
CA GLY A 43 -7.86 -3.08 -14.57
C GLY A 43 -8.60 -2.87 -13.24
N LEU A 44 -8.73 -3.91 -12.41
CA LEU A 44 -9.41 -3.83 -11.12
C LEU A 44 -8.66 -2.99 -10.08
N ASP A 45 -7.35 -2.81 -10.25
CA ASP A 45 -6.52 -1.96 -9.38
C ASP A 45 -7.07 -0.54 -9.25
N ARG A 46 -7.57 0.04 -10.35
CA ARG A 46 -8.20 1.36 -10.37
C ARG A 46 -9.52 1.40 -9.57
N TYR A 47 -10.31 0.32 -9.65
CA TYR A 47 -11.54 0.20 -8.88
C TYR A 47 -11.24 0.11 -7.39
N TRP A 48 -10.27 -0.72 -6.98
CA TRP A 48 -9.88 -0.89 -5.59
C TRP A 48 -9.33 0.41 -4.99
N ARG A 49 -8.43 1.11 -5.71
CA ARG A 49 -7.93 2.44 -5.27
C ARG A 49 -9.06 3.46 -5.12
N ARG A 50 -10.02 3.49 -6.06
CA ARG A 50 -11.20 4.37 -5.93
C ARG A 50 -12.03 4.05 -4.69
N LYS A 51 -12.19 2.77 -4.33
CA LYS A 51 -12.87 2.35 -3.10
C LYS A 51 -12.11 2.79 -1.85
N ALA A 52 -10.78 2.64 -1.84
CA ALA A 52 -9.95 3.12 -0.73
C ALA A 52 -10.08 4.64 -0.55
N ILE A 53 -9.93 5.42 -1.62
CA ILE A 53 -10.08 6.88 -1.57
C ILE A 53 -11.50 7.27 -1.13
N ALA A 54 -12.53 6.58 -1.58
CA ALA A 54 -13.91 6.85 -1.18
C ALA A 54 -14.15 6.61 0.32
N SER A 55 -13.47 5.61 0.92
CA SER A 55 -13.58 5.33 2.36
C SER A 55 -12.99 6.46 3.23
N LEU A 56 -12.11 7.28 2.67
CA LEU A 56 -11.51 8.42 3.37
C LEU A 56 -12.51 9.56 3.63
N LYS A 57 -13.65 9.59 2.94
CA LYS A 57 -14.73 10.59 3.10
C LYS A 57 -14.19 12.03 3.09
N LEU A 58 -13.41 12.37 2.05
CA LEU A 58 -12.79 13.69 1.92
C LEU A 58 -13.85 14.77 1.71
N THR A 59 -13.71 15.91 2.41
CA THR A 59 -14.66 17.03 2.42
C THR A 59 -14.10 18.31 1.80
N GLY A 60 -12.84 18.30 1.36
CA GLY A 60 -12.19 19.45 0.75
C GLY A 60 -11.18 20.18 1.64
N ARG A 61 -11.04 19.78 2.89
CA ARG A 61 -10.17 20.45 3.88
C ARG A 61 -9.01 19.59 4.35
N GLU A 62 -9.02 18.31 4.02
CA GLU A 62 -8.08 17.33 4.57
C GLU A 62 -6.69 17.47 3.97
N ARG A 63 -5.70 17.32 4.86
CA ARG A 63 -4.31 17.01 4.54
C ARG A 63 -4.18 15.49 4.52
N VAL A 64 -3.84 14.94 3.35
CA VAL A 64 -3.69 13.51 3.12
C VAL A 64 -2.21 13.15 3.09
N LEU A 65 -1.84 12.09 3.79
CA LEU A 65 -0.54 11.43 3.69
C LEU A 65 -0.73 10.11 2.94
N ASP A 66 -0.09 9.98 1.78
CA ASP A 66 -0.09 8.76 0.97
C ASP A 66 1.28 8.09 1.07
N VAL A 67 1.39 7.03 1.85
CA VAL A 67 2.64 6.31 2.11
C VAL A 67 2.78 5.14 1.14
N CYS A 68 4.00 4.87 0.69
CA CYS A 68 4.27 3.99 -0.45
C CYS A 68 3.48 4.46 -1.69
N THR A 69 3.57 5.77 -1.95
CA THR A 69 2.77 6.44 -2.99
C THR A 69 3.08 5.95 -4.41
N GLY A 70 4.26 5.35 -4.63
CA GLY A 70 4.71 4.85 -5.92
C GLY A 70 4.68 5.94 -6.99
N THR A 71 3.94 5.69 -8.06
CA THR A 71 3.72 6.64 -9.17
C THR A 71 2.57 7.64 -8.89
N ALA A 72 2.20 7.84 -7.62
CA ALA A 72 1.25 8.85 -7.12
C ALA A 72 -0.23 8.65 -7.54
N ASP A 73 -0.67 7.45 -7.90
CA ASP A 73 -2.06 7.21 -8.31
C ASP A 73 -3.08 7.56 -7.22
N VAL A 74 -2.81 7.16 -5.96
CA VAL A 74 -3.71 7.45 -4.83
C VAL A 74 -3.61 8.91 -4.43
N ALA A 75 -2.42 9.50 -4.45
CA ALA A 75 -2.22 10.93 -4.22
C ALA A 75 -3.02 11.79 -5.21
N ILE A 76 -2.91 11.51 -6.52
CA ILE A 76 -3.66 12.18 -7.58
C ILE A 76 -5.18 11.95 -7.40
N GLY A 77 -5.58 10.71 -7.12
CA GLY A 77 -6.98 10.36 -6.89
C GLY A 77 -7.57 11.10 -5.68
N SER A 78 -6.80 11.24 -4.60
CA SER A 78 -7.19 11.96 -3.38
C SER A 78 -7.33 13.47 -3.63
N ALA A 79 -6.38 14.07 -4.36
CA ALA A 79 -6.47 15.47 -4.73
C ALA A 79 -7.69 15.77 -5.64
N ARG A 80 -7.94 14.91 -6.64
CA ARG A 80 -9.13 15.03 -7.50
C ARG A 80 -10.44 14.85 -6.73
N ARG A 81 -10.41 14.11 -5.63
CA ARG A 81 -11.57 13.88 -4.76
C ARG A 81 -11.74 14.94 -3.67
N GLY A 82 -10.94 16.00 -3.74
CA GLY A 82 -11.10 17.17 -2.90
C GLY A 82 -10.11 17.30 -1.75
N ALA A 83 -9.10 16.44 -1.58
CA ALA A 83 -8.07 16.67 -0.57
C ALA A 83 -7.48 18.09 -0.73
N ALA A 84 -7.34 18.84 0.34
CA ALA A 84 -6.78 20.20 0.28
C ALA A 84 -5.30 20.16 -0.08
N ARG A 85 -4.57 19.23 0.53
CA ARG A 85 -3.16 18.95 0.25
C ARG A 85 -2.88 17.46 0.36
N VAL A 86 -1.92 16.97 -0.42
CA VAL A 86 -1.46 15.58 -0.36
C VAL A 86 0.06 15.57 -0.27
N VAL A 87 0.57 14.82 0.68
CA VAL A 87 2.00 14.48 0.77
C VAL A 87 2.12 13.00 0.42
N GLY A 88 2.77 12.69 -0.69
CA GLY A 88 3.13 11.34 -1.08
C GLY A 88 4.54 11.00 -0.62
N VAL A 89 4.71 9.90 0.09
CA VAL A 89 6.02 9.41 0.55
C VAL A 89 6.31 8.07 -0.09
N ASP A 90 7.46 7.94 -0.73
CA ASP A 90 7.94 6.67 -1.26
C ASP A 90 9.45 6.53 -1.06
N PHE A 91 9.87 5.30 -0.99
CA PHE A 91 11.24 4.94 -0.80
C PHE A 91 12.03 4.90 -2.12
N SER A 92 11.37 4.56 -3.24
CA SER A 92 11.93 4.49 -4.59
C SER A 92 11.99 5.86 -5.25
N GLY A 93 13.19 6.30 -5.60
CA GLY A 93 13.39 7.55 -6.33
C GLY A 93 12.82 7.51 -7.74
N ALA A 94 12.95 6.39 -8.44
CA ALA A 94 12.42 6.23 -9.79
C ALA A 94 10.88 6.28 -9.82
N MET A 95 10.21 5.65 -8.85
CA MET A 95 8.76 5.76 -8.70
C MET A 95 8.31 7.21 -8.52
N LEU A 96 8.98 7.95 -7.63
CA LEU A 96 8.66 9.36 -7.40
C LEU A 96 8.89 10.23 -8.64
N THR A 97 9.91 9.94 -9.44
CA THR A 97 10.15 10.66 -10.71
C THR A 97 8.96 10.49 -11.66
N HIS A 98 8.50 9.25 -11.87
CA HIS A 98 7.29 8.99 -12.67
C HIS A 98 6.04 9.60 -12.04
N GLY A 99 5.93 9.58 -10.72
CA GLY A 99 4.86 10.23 -9.97
C GLY A 99 4.82 11.74 -10.20
N LEU A 100 5.98 12.41 -10.15
CA LEU A 100 6.08 13.85 -10.42
C LEU A 100 5.62 14.21 -11.84
N ASP A 101 5.98 13.41 -12.84
CA ASP A 101 5.51 13.62 -14.20
C ASP A 101 3.98 13.48 -14.31
N LYS A 102 3.40 12.47 -13.67
CA LYS A 102 1.95 12.30 -13.60
C LYS A 102 1.26 13.46 -12.89
N VAL A 103 1.81 13.95 -11.78
CA VAL A 103 1.30 15.10 -11.03
C VAL A 103 1.32 16.37 -11.90
N ARG A 104 2.41 16.61 -12.65
CA ARG A 104 2.53 17.72 -13.59
C ARG A 104 1.48 17.64 -14.70
N HIS A 105 1.35 16.47 -15.35
CA HIS A 105 0.32 16.25 -16.40
C HIS A 105 -1.10 16.39 -15.87
N ALA A 106 -1.34 16.09 -14.59
CA ALA A 106 -2.62 16.26 -13.94
C ALA A 106 -2.89 17.70 -13.50
N VAL A 107 -1.92 18.62 -13.62
CA VAL A 107 -1.97 20.03 -13.15
C VAL A 107 -2.31 20.09 -11.65
N LEU A 108 -1.65 19.28 -10.84
CA LEU A 108 -1.89 19.17 -9.39
C LEU A 108 -0.62 19.47 -8.54
N GLY A 109 0.40 20.09 -9.14
CA GLY A 109 1.67 20.36 -8.47
C GLY A 109 1.59 21.34 -7.29
N ASP A 110 0.58 22.19 -7.25
CA ASP A 110 0.27 23.10 -6.15
C ASP A 110 -0.38 22.40 -4.95
N ARG A 111 -0.95 21.19 -5.16
CA ARG A 111 -1.67 20.42 -4.14
C ARG A 111 -1.00 19.15 -3.70
N ILE A 112 -0.07 18.59 -4.52
CA ILE A 112 0.60 17.33 -4.26
C ILE A 112 2.10 17.57 -4.15
N GLN A 113 2.68 17.18 -3.02
CA GLN A 113 4.11 17.13 -2.79
C GLN A 113 4.54 15.67 -2.69
N LEU A 114 5.59 15.29 -3.42
CA LEU A 114 6.20 13.96 -3.34
C LEU A 114 7.55 14.04 -2.64
N ILE A 115 7.78 13.19 -1.66
CA ILE A 115 8.96 13.20 -0.80
C ILE A 115 9.55 11.77 -0.76
N ARG A 116 10.86 11.67 -0.89
CA ARG A 116 11.54 10.40 -0.64
C ARG A 116 11.65 10.15 0.86
N GLY A 117 11.19 8.97 1.32
CA GLY A 117 11.22 8.63 2.74
C GLY A 117 10.91 7.17 3.01
N ASP A 118 11.17 6.75 4.24
CA ASP A 118 10.88 5.40 4.74
C ASP A 118 9.53 5.40 5.49
N ALA A 119 8.68 4.42 5.20
CA ALA A 119 7.40 4.24 5.88
C ALA A 119 7.57 3.98 7.39
N MET A 120 8.72 3.44 7.81
CA MET A 120 9.05 3.18 9.21
C MET A 120 9.63 4.41 9.94
N ASN A 121 9.89 5.51 9.22
CA ASN A 121 10.38 6.78 9.75
C ASN A 121 9.93 7.92 8.83
N LEU A 122 8.65 8.27 8.93
CA LEU A 122 7.99 9.21 8.03
C LEU A 122 8.52 10.64 8.20
N PRO A 123 8.91 11.33 7.11
CA PRO A 123 9.41 12.70 7.15
C PRO A 123 8.28 13.74 7.32
N VAL A 124 7.37 13.48 8.25
CA VAL A 124 6.24 14.34 8.57
C VAL A 124 6.11 14.52 10.09
N ALA A 125 5.65 15.68 10.51
CA ALA A 125 5.45 15.96 11.93
C ALA A 125 4.33 15.10 12.52
N SER A 126 4.40 14.84 13.85
CA SER A 126 3.33 14.17 14.58
C SER A 126 2.05 15.00 14.52
N ARG A 127 0.91 14.32 14.40
CA ARG A 127 -0.43 14.95 14.41
C ARG A 127 -0.60 16.06 13.37
N SER A 128 0.01 15.88 12.17
CA SER A 128 0.06 16.89 11.12
C SER A 128 -0.93 16.65 9.97
N VAL A 129 -1.51 15.45 9.87
CA VAL A 129 -2.40 15.06 8.78
C VAL A 129 -3.75 14.56 9.28
N ASP A 130 -4.77 14.73 8.46
CA ASP A 130 -6.15 14.33 8.75
C ASP A 130 -6.44 12.89 8.35
N VAL A 131 -5.76 12.46 7.30
CA VAL A 131 -6.00 11.20 6.64
C VAL A 131 -4.67 10.60 6.24
N ALA A 132 -4.51 9.29 6.44
CA ALA A 132 -3.36 8.53 5.94
C ALA A 132 -3.83 7.35 5.10
N THR A 133 -3.06 7.00 4.07
CA THR A 133 -3.35 5.87 3.21
C THR A 133 -2.09 5.14 2.78
N ILE A 134 -2.21 3.83 2.56
CA ILE A 134 -1.23 2.99 1.86
C ILE A 134 -2.00 2.11 0.87
N ALA A 135 -1.54 2.03 -0.37
CA ALA A 135 -2.12 1.11 -1.34
C ALA A 135 -1.07 0.20 -1.97
N PHE A 136 -1.16 -1.11 -1.69
CA PHE A 136 -0.30 -2.17 -2.22
C PHE A 136 1.19 -2.03 -1.86
N GLY A 137 1.46 -1.38 -0.71
CA GLY A 137 2.82 -1.09 -0.26
C GLY A 137 3.21 -1.70 1.07
N ILE A 138 2.26 -1.85 2.02
CA ILE A 138 2.58 -2.22 3.41
C ILE A 138 3.22 -3.61 3.53
N ARG A 139 2.89 -4.57 2.66
CA ARG A 139 3.50 -5.91 2.65
C ARG A 139 5.00 -5.88 2.31
N ASN A 140 5.47 -4.82 1.64
CA ASN A 140 6.87 -4.65 1.23
C ASN A 140 7.70 -3.94 2.30
N VAL A 141 7.07 -3.40 3.33
CA VAL A 141 7.76 -2.77 4.46
C VAL A 141 8.38 -3.86 5.33
N GLN A 142 9.62 -3.65 5.77
CA GLN A 142 10.36 -4.63 6.56
C GLN A 142 9.67 -4.94 7.90
N ARG A 143 9.14 -3.92 8.56
CA ARG A 143 8.37 -4.01 9.81
C ARG A 143 7.05 -3.26 9.66
N PRO A 144 5.97 -3.94 9.22
CA PRO A 144 4.66 -3.32 9.04
C PRO A 144 4.13 -2.65 10.30
N GLU A 145 4.44 -3.21 11.48
CA GLU A 145 4.04 -2.65 12.78
C GLU A 145 4.64 -1.27 13.01
N ALA A 146 5.93 -1.08 12.64
CA ALA A 146 6.60 0.21 12.75
C ALA A 146 5.98 1.25 11.80
N ALA A 147 5.61 0.84 10.58
CA ALA A 147 4.91 1.72 9.66
C ALA A 147 3.51 2.09 10.17
N CYS A 148 2.77 1.14 10.74
CA CYS A 148 1.46 1.42 11.36
C CYS A 148 1.60 2.41 12.54
N ALA A 149 2.64 2.27 13.37
CA ALA A 149 2.93 3.22 14.46
C ALA A 149 3.27 4.62 13.93
N GLU A 150 4.02 4.72 12.82
CA GLU A 150 4.33 6.00 12.17
C GLU A 150 3.09 6.67 11.55
N LEU A 151 2.21 5.89 10.92
CA LEU A 151 0.91 6.39 10.44
C LEU A 151 0.05 6.91 11.60
N PHE A 152 0.02 6.17 12.70
CA PHE A 152 -0.67 6.62 13.93
C PHE A 152 -0.05 7.91 14.46
N ARG A 153 1.27 8.02 14.54
CA ARG A 153 1.97 9.22 14.97
C ARG A 153 1.63 10.44 14.10
N ALA A 154 1.62 10.26 12.79
CA ALA A 154 1.41 11.34 11.82
C ALA A 154 -0.04 11.88 11.81
N LEU A 155 -1.03 11.00 12.01
CA LEU A 155 -2.43 11.38 12.06
C LEU A 155 -2.73 12.25 13.28
N ARG A 156 -3.65 13.19 13.18
CA ARG A 156 -4.23 13.92 14.32
C ARG A 156 -5.30 13.07 15.03
N PRO A 157 -5.68 13.36 16.27
CA PRO A 157 -6.86 12.75 16.92
C PRO A 157 -8.09 12.88 16.02
N GLY A 158 -8.87 11.81 15.89
CA GLY A 158 -9.99 11.73 14.93
C GLY A 158 -9.57 11.51 13.47
N GLY A 159 -8.27 11.44 13.19
CA GLY A 159 -7.75 11.18 11.84
C GLY A 159 -8.07 9.77 11.35
N ARG A 160 -8.25 9.61 10.05
CA ARG A 160 -8.72 8.39 9.40
C ARG A 160 -7.60 7.70 8.64
N LEU A 161 -7.59 6.37 8.72
CA LEU A 161 -6.66 5.50 7.99
C LEU A 161 -7.43 4.67 6.96
N ALA A 162 -6.83 4.49 5.78
CA ALA A 162 -7.23 3.46 4.82
C ALA A 162 -5.99 2.74 4.27
N ILE A 163 -5.95 1.43 4.40
CA ILE A 163 -4.90 0.59 3.80
C ILE A 163 -5.55 -0.38 2.82
N LEU A 164 -5.03 -0.43 1.61
CA LEU A 164 -5.46 -1.35 0.58
C LEU A 164 -4.30 -2.32 0.30
N GLU A 165 -4.52 -3.62 0.52
CA GLU A 165 -3.44 -4.60 0.35
C GLU A 165 -3.96 -5.96 -0.10
N PHE A 166 -3.11 -6.72 -0.76
CA PHE A 166 -3.43 -8.07 -1.18
C PHE A 166 -3.61 -9.00 0.01
N GLY A 167 -4.47 -10.01 -0.20
CA GLY A 167 -4.66 -11.13 0.70
C GLY A 167 -4.82 -12.42 -0.08
N THR A 168 -5.17 -13.48 0.61
CA THR A 168 -5.41 -14.80 -0.01
C THR A 168 -6.89 -15.11 0.05
N PRO A 169 -7.55 -15.35 -1.11
CA PRO A 169 -8.96 -15.68 -1.15
C PRO A 169 -9.27 -16.96 -0.39
N GLN A 170 -10.28 -16.90 0.49
CA GLN A 170 -10.75 -18.04 1.27
C GLN A 170 -11.93 -18.77 0.60
N SER A 171 -12.45 -18.27 -0.52
CA SER A 171 -13.57 -18.85 -1.24
C SER A 171 -13.21 -20.24 -1.80
N PRO A 172 -14.01 -21.29 -1.55
CA PRO A 172 -13.74 -22.63 -2.04
C PRO A 172 -13.81 -22.73 -3.58
N VAL A 173 -14.52 -21.82 -4.24
CA VAL A 173 -14.62 -21.77 -5.71
C VAL A 173 -13.57 -20.83 -6.31
N PHE A 174 -13.47 -19.61 -5.79
CA PHE A 174 -12.57 -18.60 -6.35
C PHE A 174 -11.10 -18.84 -5.94
N GLY A 175 -10.84 -19.40 -4.75
CA GLY A 175 -9.50 -19.68 -4.24
C GLY A 175 -8.65 -20.52 -5.19
N PRO A 176 -9.11 -21.70 -5.65
CA PRO A 176 -8.36 -22.52 -6.60
C PRO A 176 -8.06 -21.81 -7.93
N ILE A 177 -9.02 -21.03 -8.46
CA ILE A 177 -8.85 -20.25 -9.71
C ILE A 177 -7.79 -19.17 -9.50
N TYR A 178 -7.84 -18.44 -8.38
CA TYR A 178 -6.85 -17.43 -8.04
C TYR A 178 -5.45 -18.02 -7.87
N HIS A 179 -5.32 -19.16 -7.19
CA HIS A 179 -4.05 -19.85 -7.01
C HIS A 179 -3.47 -20.35 -8.34
N TRP A 180 -4.32 -20.89 -9.21
CA TRP A 180 -3.93 -21.30 -10.56
C TRP A 180 -3.44 -20.09 -11.36
N TYR A 181 -4.19 -19.00 -11.38
CA TYR A 181 -3.81 -17.73 -12.04
C TYR A 181 -2.47 -17.19 -11.50
N SER A 182 -2.33 -17.11 -10.17
CA SER A 182 -1.12 -16.59 -9.50
C SER A 182 0.11 -17.45 -9.80
N ARG A 183 -0.07 -18.76 -9.94
CA ARG A 183 1.04 -19.69 -10.17
C ARG A 183 1.43 -19.82 -11.64
N HIS A 184 0.47 -19.74 -12.57
CA HIS A 184 0.70 -20.03 -13.98
C HIS A 184 0.65 -18.80 -14.89
N ILE A 185 -0.23 -17.84 -14.65
CA ILE A 185 -0.39 -16.68 -15.54
C ILE A 185 0.52 -15.53 -15.12
N LEU A 186 0.49 -15.18 -13.82
CA LEU A 186 1.17 -14.02 -13.28
C LEU A 186 2.68 -13.99 -13.58
N PRO A 187 3.45 -15.10 -13.43
CA PRO A 187 4.87 -15.12 -13.76
C PRO A 187 5.15 -14.97 -15.28
N HIS A 188 4.28 -15.50 -16.13
CA HIS A 188 4.46 -15.38 -17.59
C HIS A 188 4.20 -13.96 -18.09
N VAL A 189 3.08 -13.36 -17.67
CA VAL A 189 2.76 -11.97 -18.00
C VAL A 189 3.84 -11.03 -17.46
N GLY A 190 4.30 -11.30 -16.26
CA GLY A 190 5.38 -10.55 -15.64
C GLY A 190 6.66 -10.55 -16.45
N ARG A 191 7.13 -11.72 -16.89
CA ARG A 191 8.34 -11.86 -17.73
C ARG A 191 8.23 -11.11 -19.05
N VAL A 192 7.09 -11.23 -19.73
CA VAL A 192 6.86 -10.57 -21.02
C VAL A 192 6.85 -9.04 -20.91
N VAL A 193 6.23 -8.51 -19.86
CA VAL A 193 6.04 -7.06 -19.72
C VAL A 193 7.22 -6.36 -19.06
N SER A 194 7.88 -6.97 -18.06
CA SER A 194 8.90 -6.27 -17.25
C SER A 194 10.34 -6.55 -17.63
N ARG A 195 10.62 -7.70 -18.25
CA ARG A 195 11.98 -8.22 -18.48
C ARG A 195 12.81 -8.41 -17.17
N HIS A 196 12.16 -8.44 -15.99
CA HIS A 196 12.79 -8.65 -14.69
C HIS A 196 12.11 -9.77 -13.93
N ASP A 197 12.75 -10.93 -13.82
CA ASP A 197 12.17 -12.14 -13.19
C ASP A 197 11.97 -12.00 -11.67
N ALA A 198 12.82 -11.24 -10.99
CA ALA A 198 12.81 -11.14 -9.54
C ALA A 198 11.53 -10.52 -8.95
N ALA A 199 10.93 -9.52 -9.61
CA ALA A 199 9.72 -8.86 -9.11
C ALA A 199 8.49 -9.77 -9.10
N TYR A 200 8.44 -10.75 -10.02
CA TYR A 200 7.28 -11.64 -10.19
C TYR A 200 7.33 -12.91 -9.36
N THR A 201 8.53 -13.33 -8.99
CA THR A 201 8.72 -14.36 -7.95
C THR A 201 8.40 -13.76 -6.57
N TYR A 202 8.81 -12.52 -6.33
CA TYR A 202 8.57 -11.81 -5.09
C TYR A 202 7.09 -11.54 -4.81
N LEU A 203 6.27 -11.22 -5.83
CA LEU A 203 4.87 -10.83 -5.63
C LEU A 203 4.04 -11.95 -4.96
N PRO A 204 3.97 -13.19 -5.46
CA PRO A 204 3.25 -14.28 -4.80
C PRO A 204 3.83 -14.62 -3.41
N GLU A 205 5.15 -14.59 -3.26
CA GLU A 205 5.82 -14.86 -1.98
C GLU A 205 5.44 -13.81 -0.93
N SER A 206 5.49 -12.52 -1.29
CA SER A 206 5.16 -11.41 -0.38
C SER A 206 3.68 -11.41 0.02
N ILE A 207 2.76 -11.77 -0.89
CA ILE A 207 1.33 -11.94 -0.58
C ILE A 207 1.13 -13.10 0.39
N GLY A 208 1.79 -14.24 0.13
CA GLY A 208 1.66 -15.43 0.99
C GLY A 208 2.23 -15.26 2.39
N ALA A 209 3.24 -14.40 2.56
CA ALA A 209 3.87 -14.13 3.84
C ALA A 209 3.21 -12.98 4.63
N PHE A 210 2.36 -12.19 4.01
CA PHE A 210 1.73 -11.03 4.66
C PHE A 210 0.57 -11.45 5.56
N ALA A 211 0.51 -10.89 6.78
CA ALA A 211 -0.65 -11.00 7.66
C ALA A 211 -1.84 -10.24 7.04
N TYR A 212 -2.99 -10.89 6.89
CA TYR A 212 -4.16 -10.25 6.28
C TYR A 212 -5.45 -10.55 7.06
N GLY A 213 -6.52 -9.80 6.76
CA GLY A 213 -7.81 -9.95 7.46
C GLY A 213 -7.71 -9.58 8.94
N GLY A 214 -8.12 -10.50 9.81
CA GLY A 214 -8.11 -10.31 11.26
C GLY A 214 -6.71 -10.12 11.84
N GLU A 215 -5.72 -10.87 11.35
CA GLU A 215 -4.32 -10.76 11.81
C GLU A 215 -3.77 -9.33 11.61
N PHE A 216 -4.06 -8.71 10.47
CA PHE A 216 -3.61 -7.32 10.24
C PHE A 216 -4.42 -6.31 11.05
N ASN A 217 -5.70 -6.58 11.37
CA ASN A 217 -6.47 -5.75 12.29
C ASN A 217 -5.84 -5.71 13.70
N GLU A 218 -5.28 -6.83 14.17
CA GLU A 218 -4.57 -6.88 15.46
C GLU A 218 -3.33 -5.96 15.44
N ILE A 219 -2.57 -5.95 14.34
CA ILE A 219 -1.42 -5.05 14.16
C ILE A 219 -1.88 -3.57 14.22
N LEU A 220 -2.97 -3.23 13.53
CA LEU A 220 -3.52 -1.88 13.57
C LEU A 220 -4.03 -1.50 14.97
N GLY A 221 -4.71 -2.42 15.65
CA GLY A 221 -5.15 -2.22 17.04
C GLY A 221 -3.97 -2.01 18.00
N ALA A 222 -2.92 -2.81 17.86
CA ALA A 222 -1.69 -2.67 18.65
C ALA A 222 -0.95 -1.35 18.39
N ALA A 223 -1.05 -0.79 17.18
CA ALA A 223 -0.54 0.54 16.85
C ALA A 223 -1.37 1.69 17.46
N GLY A 224 -2.54 1.40 18.06
CA GLY A 224 -3.42 2.36 18.74
C GLY A 224 -4.66 2.77 17.96
N PHE A 225 -4.89 2.24 16.76
CA PHE A 225 -6.09 2.54 15.98
C PHE A 225 -7.34 1.91 16.62
N SER A 226 -8.40 2.69 16.66
CA SER A 226 -9.75 2.25 17.03
C SER A 226 -10.63 2.05 15.80
N GLN A 227 -11.81 1.44 15.97
CA GLN A 227 -12.79 1.16 14.90
C GLN A 227 -12.16 0.46 13.69
N VAL A 228 -11.19 -0.41 13.94
CA VAL A 228 -10.47 -1.13 12.90
C VAL A 228 -11.40 -2.12 12.22
N GLN A 229 -11.44 -2.07 10.88
CA GLN A 229 -12.25 -2.98 10.07
C GLN A 229 -11.42 -3.48 8.88
N ALA A 230 -11.51 -4.78 8.60
CA ALA A 230 -10.98 -5.40 7.39
C ALA A 230 -12.16 -5.78 6.47
N ARG A 231 -12.29 -5.11 5.35
CA ARG A 231 -13.31 -5.39 4.33
C ARG A 231 -12.70 -6.16 3.17
N PRO A 232 -13.09 -7.42 2.96
CA PRO A 232 -12.63 -8.18 1.80
C PRO A 232 -13.23 -7.61 0.52
N LEU A 233 -12.40 -7.49 -0.51
CA LEU A 233 -12.76 -7.20 -1.89
C LEU A 233 -12.37 -8.39 -2.74
N MET A 234 -13.10 -8.66 -3.82
CA MET A 234 -12.80 -9.77 -4.73
C MET A 234 -12.57 -11.10 -3.98
N PHE A 235 -13.55 -11.48 -3.15
CA PHE A 235 -13.51 -12.72 -2.35
C PHE A 235 -12.28 -12.86 -1.43
N GLY A 236 -11.66 -11.74 -1.02
CA GLY A 236 -10.48 -11.72 -0.15
C GLY A 236 -9.14 -11.70 -0.88
N ALA A 237 -9.11 -11.57 -2.21
CA ALA A 237 -7.85 -11.31 -2.96
C ALA A 237 -7.24 -9.95 -2.62
N VAL A 238 -8.07 -9.01 -2.17
CA VAL A 238 -7.66 -7.69 -1.69
C VAL A 238 -8.49 -7.37 -0.45
N TYR A 239 -7.88 -6.70 0.51
CA TYR A 239 -8.55 -6.16 1.69
C TYR A 239 -8.43 -4.64 1.74
N LEU A 240 -9.51 -3.98 2.10
CA LEU A 240 -9.53 -2.58 2.50
C LEU A 240 -9.66 -2.52 4.01
N TYR A 241 -8.60 -2.07 4.65
CA TYR A 241 -8.56 -1.80 6.09
C TYR A 241 -8.88 -0.34 6.34
N THR A 242 -9.68 -0.07 7.36
CA THR A 242 -9.95 1.29 7.82
C THR A 242 -9.78 1.35 9.34
N GLY A 243 -9.41 2.51 9.84
CA GLY A 243 -9.27 2.75 11.28
C GLY A 243 -9.29 4.24 11.58
N VAL A 244 -9.44 4.57 12.85
CA VAL A 244 -9.46 5.93 13.35
C VAL A 244 -8.41 6.07 14.44
N ARG A 245 -7.66 7.17 14.41
CA ARG A 245 -6.84 7.55 15.55
C ARG A 245 -7.73 8.17 16.62
N SER A 246 -7.93 7.49 17.74
CA SER A 246 -8.56 8.05 18.94
C SER A 246 -7.70 9.07 19.65
#